data_162b564219dbf308d37ad9d870c13f32
#
_entry.id   162b564219dbf308d37ad9d870c13f32
#
_cell.length_a   1.000
_cell.length_b   1.000
_cell.length_c   1.000
_cell.angle_alpha   90.00
_cell.angle_beta   90.00
_cell.angle_gamma   90.00
#
_symmetry.space_group_name_H-M   'P 1'
#
loop_
_entity.id
_entity.type
_entity.pdbx_description
1 polymer ?
#
loop_
_entity_poly.entity_id
_entity_poly.type
_entity_poly.pdbx_seq_one_letter_code
_entity_poly.pdbx_strand_id
1 'polypeptide(L)'
;MGFKSGNILEPSMGVGNFIGNLPNEMNESKFYGVELDSVSGRIAKLLYPESDVQVKGFEETSFSNNFFDVAIGNVPFGEFKVNDREYNRNNFLIHDYFFAKSIDKVRNGGVIAFITSSGTMDKKDESIRKYINARAEFLGAIRLPNDTFKGVAGTEVTSDIIFLKKR
;
A
#
# COMPACT_ATOMS: atom_id res chain seq x y z
N MET A 1 -7.38 3.32 -15.34
CA MET A 1 -8.42 3.60 -14.34
C MET A 1 -8.83 5.08 -14.29
N GLY A 2 -8.19 5.94 -15.08
CA GLY A 2 -8.61 7.33 -15.31
C GLY A 2 -8.43 8.30 -14.13
N PHE A 3 -7.67 7.92 -13.09
CA PHE A 3 -7.34 8.84 -12.00
C PHE A 3 -6.44 9.96 -12.51
N LYS A 4 -6.76 11.22 -12.16
CA LYS A 4 -6.00 12.40 -12.57
C LYS A 4 -5.42 13.15 -11.38
N SER A 5 -6.24 13.48 -10.37
CA SER A 5 -5.77 14.20 -9.19
C SER A 5 -6.60 13.86 -7.96
N GLY A 6 -6.01 14.00 -6.79
CA GLY A 6 -6.64 13.74 -5.50
C GLY A 6 -5.61 13.43 -4.41
N ASN A 7 -6.08 12.86 -3.31
CA ASN A 7 -5.22 12.45 -2.20
C ASN A 7 -4.69 11.04 -2.44
N ILE A 8 -3.37 10.90 -2.52
CA ILE A 8 -2.68 9.62 -2.75
C ILE A 8 -1.97 9.19 -1.47
N LEU A 9 -2.21 7.97 -1.03
CA LEU A 9 -1.51 7.33 0.07
C LEU A 9 -0.47 6.33 -0.43
N GLU A 10 0.75 6.43 0.05
CA GLU A 10 1.78 5.39 -0.04
C GLU A 10 2.16 4.92 1.37
N PRO A 11 1.62 3.80 1.87
CA PRO A 11 1.74 3.41 3.28
C PRO A 11 3.09 2.78 3.65
N SER A 12 3.97 2.56 2.66
CA SER A 12 5.34 2.05 2.82
C SER A 12 6.18 2.62 1.68
N MET A 13 6.54 3.91 1.81
CA MET A 13 7.03 4.68 0.66
C MET A 13 8.53 4.54 0.39
N GLY A 14 9.32 4.02 1.32
CA GLY A 14 10.77 4.04 1.18
C GLY A 14 11.28 5.47 0.96
N VAL A 15 12.11 5.64 -0.05
CA VAL A 15 12.61 6.97 -0.46
C VAL A 15 11.68 7.70 -1.44
N GLY A 16 10.50 7.15 -1.76
CA GLY A 16 9.49 7.81 -2.60
C GLY A 16 9.59 7.52 -4.09
N ASN A 17 9.90 6.29 -4.48
CA ASN A 17 10.00 5.92 -5.89
C ASN A 17 8.69 6.11 -6.68
N PHE A 18 7.54 5.88 -6.05
CA PHE A 18 6.26 6.08 -6.73
C PHE A 18 5.98 7.56 -6.97
N ILE A 19 6.15 8.41 -5.95
CA ILE A 19 5.96 9.86 -6.11
C ILE A 19 6.95 10.44 -7.13
N GLY A 20 8.21 9.99 -7.13
CA GLY A 20 9.22 10.44 -8.09
C GLY A 20 8.96 10.06 -9.55
N ASN A 21 8.07 9.10 -9.78
CA ASN A 21 7.68 8.61 -11.11
C ASN A 21 6.20 8.89 -11.45
N LEU A 22 5.55 9.82 -10.74
CA LEU A 22 4.17 10.18 -11.04
C LEU A 22 4.04 10.72 -12.47
N PRO A 23 3.01 10.27 -13.23
CA PRO A 23 2.66 10.89 -14.51
C PRO A 23 2.30 12.37 -14.34
N ASN A 24 2.60 13.18 -15.37
CA ASN A 24 2.31 14.62 -15.34
C ASN A 24 0.83 14.93 -15.07
N GLU A 25 -0.08 14.08 -15.51
CA GLU A 25 -1.52 14.22 -15.29
C GLU A 25 -1.91 14.13 -13.81
N MET A 26 -1.02 13.62 -12.95
CA MET A 26 -1.22 13.47 -11.52
C MET A 26 -0.50 14.54 -10.68
N ASN A 27 0.18 15.51 -11.29
CA ASN A 27 1.01 16.51 -10.59
C ASN A 27 0.23 17.41 -9.63
N GLU A 28 -1.10 17.55 -9.80
CA GLU A 28 -1.96 18.31 -8.88
C GLU A 28 -2.43 17.48 -7.67
N SER A 29 -1.99 16.23 -7.54
CA SER A 29 -2.34 15.37 -6.43
C SER A 29 -1.59 15.76 -5.17
N LYS A 30 -2.23 15.57 -4.00
CA LYS A 30 -1.58 15.64 -2.69
C LYS A 30 -1.09 14.26 -2.30
N PHE A 31 0.20 14.18 -1.97
CA PHE A 31 0.84 12.92 -1.63
C PHE A 31 1.07 12.78 -0.13
N TYR A 32 0.69 11.63 0.41
CA TYR A 32 0.83 11.26 1.82
C TYR A 32 1.63 9.96 1.88
N GLY A 33 2.83 10.02 2.42
CA GLY A 33 3.71 8.87 2.55
C GLY A 33 3.92 8.47 4.00
N VAL A 34 4.05 7.17 4.23
CA VAL A 34 4.43 6.62 5.53
C VAL A 34 5.65 5.75 5.34
N GLU A 35 6.67 5.91 6.19
CA GLU A 35 7.87 5.10 6.16
C GLU A 35 8.38 4.82 7.57
N LEU A 36 8.54 3.53 7.88
CA LEU A 36 9.01 3.08 9.19
C LEU A 36 10.50 3.35 9.38
N ASP A 37 11.32 3.12 8.33
CA ASP A 37 12.76 3.35 8.40
C ASP A 37 13.07 4.83 8.47
N SER A 38 13.74 5.24 9.52
CA SER A 38 14.02 6.65 9.80
C SER A 38 14.95 7.30 8.78
N VAL A 39 15.86 6.54 8.18
CA VAL A 39 16.79 7.06 7.15
C VAL A 39 16.04 7.30 5.86
N SER A 40 15.34 6.28 5.35
CA SER A 40 14.54 6.37 4.13
C SER A 40 13.46 7.45 4.23
N GLY A 41 12.76 7.51 5.35
CA GLY A 41 11.71 8.51 5.58
C GLY A 41 12.24 9.94 5.62
N ARG A 42 13.42 10.16 6.21
CA ARG A 42 14.08 11.49 6.20
C ARG A 42 14.56 11.88 4.81
N ILE A 43 15.08 10.93 4.03
CA ILE A 43 15.43 11.16 2.63
C ILE A 43 14.19 11.57 1.83
N ALA A 44 13.08 10.83 1.98
CA ALA A 44 11.82 11.15 1.32
C ALA A 44 11.31 12.55 1.66
N LYS A 45 11.38 12.98 2.94
CA LYS A 45 11.02 14.34 3.36
C LYS A 45 11.85 15.42 2.67
N LEU A 46 13.13 15.16 2.48
CA LEU A 46 14.03 16.12 1.81
C LEU A 46 13.79 16.19 0.30
N LEU A 47 13.49 15.04 -0.32
CA LEU A 47 13.22 14.97 -1.76
C LEU A 47 11.85 15.54 -2.13
N TYR A 48 10.84 15.38 -1.26
CA TYR A 48 9.45 15.74 -1.53
C TYR A 48 8.87 16.64 -0.43
N PRO A 49 9.38 17.87 -0.27
CA PRO A 49 8.99 18.77 0.84
C PRO A 49 7.51 19.19 0.80
N GLU A 50 6.86 19.14 -0.37
CA GLU A 50 5.43 19.45 -0.53
C GLU A 50 4.50 18.29 -0.14
N SER A 51 5.06 17.11 0.17
CA SER A 51 4.31 15.92 0.54
C SER A 51 4.22 15.77 2.06
N ASP A 52 3.13 15.20 2.55
CA ASP A 52 3.01 14.80 3.97
C ASP A 52 3.69 13.45 4.17
N VAL A 53 4.95 13.46 4.59
CA VAL A 53 5.72 12.25 4.89
C VAL A 53 5.77 12.03 6.40
N GLN A 54 5.18 10.93 6.88
CA GLN A 54 5.20 10.51 8.26
C GLN A 54 6.24 9.39 8.48
N VAL A 55 7.23 9.66 9.33
CA VAL A 55 8.29 8.69 9.66
C VAL A 55 7.87 7.92 10.91
N LYS A 56 7.11 6.85 10.70
CA LYS A 56 6.54 5.96 11.73
C LYS A 56 5.97 4.70 11.10
N GLY A 57 5.54 3.74 11.91
CA GLY A 57 4.78 2.59 11.43
C GLY A 57 3.39 3.00 10.91
N PHE A 58 2.87 2.28 9.94
CA PHE A 58 1.52 2.54 9.42
C PHE A 58 0.44 2.35 10.50
N GLU A 59 0.69 1.47 11.48
CA GLU A 59 -0.17 1.26 12.66
C GLU A 59 -0.27 2.48 13.56
N GLU A 60 0.73 3.36 13.55
CA GLU A 60 0.77 4.58 14.37
C GLU A 60 0.12 5.79 13.68
N THR A 61 -0.36 5.63 12.45
CA THR A 61 -0.98 6.71 11.70
C THR A 61 -2.45 6.90 12.10
N SER A 62 -2.91 8.16 12.07
CA SER A 62 -4.27 8.57 12.42
C SER A 62 -5.06 9.15 11.25
N PHE A 63 -4.83 8.68 10.04
CA PHE A 63 -5.58 9.10 8.87
C PHE A 63 -7.08 8.82 9.03
N SER A 64 -7.91 9.75 8.60
CA SER A 64 -9.35 9.58 8.57
C SER A 64 -9.77 8.50 7.57
N ASN A 65 -10.84 7.77 7.91
CA ASN A 65 -11.44 6.83 6.95
C ASN A 65 -12.02 7.60 5.75
N ASN A 66 -12.02 6.98 4.60
CA ASN A 66 -12.53 7.54 3.35
C ASN A 66 -11.85 8.85 2.89
N PHE A 67 -10.60 9.06 3.28
CA PHE A 67 -9.87 10.30 2.97
C PHE A 67 -9.12 10.25 1.64
N PHE A 68 -8.56 9.10 1.28
CA PHE A 68 -7.72 8.98 0.09
C PHE A 68 -8.52 8.57 -1.15
N ASP A 69 -8.13 9.08 -2.30
CA ASP A 69 -8.65 8.66 -3.61
C ASP A 69 -7.94 7.39 -4.10
N VAL A 70 -6.66 7.29 -3.83
CA VAL A 70 -5.80 6.17 -4.22
C VAL A 70 -4.88 5.78 -3.07
N ALA A 71 -4.68 4.46 -2.89
CA ALA A 71 -3.54 3.92 -2.15
C ALA A 71 -2.67 3.11 -3.13
N ILE A 72 -1.38 3.43 -3.17
CA ILE A 72 -0.41 2.79 -4.07
C ILE A 72 0.85 2.45 -3.29
N GLY A 73 1.54 1.38 -3.65
CA GLY A 73 2.82 1.08 -3.01
C GLY A 73 3.27 -0.37 -3.16
N ASN A 74 4.50 -0.59 -2.73
CA ASN A 74 5.06 -1.91 -2.52
C ASN A 74 4.99 -2.18 -1.00
N VAL A 75 3.99 -2.95 -0.57
CA VAL A 75 3.77 -3.21 0.85
C VAL A 75 4.81 -4.19 1.41
N PRO A 76 5.20 -4.05 2.68
CA PRO A 76 6.13 -5.01 3.30
C PRO A 76 5.48 -6.39 3.36
N PHE A 77 6.27 -7.43 3.17
CA PHE A 77 5.82 -8.81 3.33
C PHE A 77 6.68 -9.55 4.33
N GLY A 78 6.05 -10.48 5.03
CA GLY A 78 6.69 -11.31 6.04
C GLY A 78 5.67 -12.08 6.88
N GLU A 79 6.18 -12.98 7.69
CA GLU A 79 5.36 -13.82 8.58
C GLU A 79 5.19 -13.21 9.97
N PHE A 80 5.21 -11.88 10.07
CA PHE A 80 4.99 -11.15 11.30
C PHE A 80 3.74 -10.26 11.22
N LYS A 81 3.33 -9.76 12.37
CA LYS A 81 2.12 -8.94 12.55
C LYS A 81 2.49 -7.64 13.23
N VAL A 82 1.68 -6.61 13.01
CA VAL A 82 1.77 -5.34 13.74
C VAL A 82 0.64 -5.24 14.76
N ASN A 83 0.85 -4.43 15.78
CA ASN A 83 -0.15 -4.19 16.82
C ASN A 83 -0.94 -2.91 16.48
N ASP A 84 -2.11 -3.10 15.89
CA ASP A 84 -3.07 -2.03 15.65
C ASP A 84 -4.43 -2.44 16.23
N ARG A 85 -4.89 -1.70 17.23
CA ARG A 85 -6.11 -2.03 18.02
C ARG A 85 -7.34 -2.26 17.12
N GLU A 86 -7.45 -1.51 16.03
CA GLU A 86 -8.59 -1.60 15.11
C GLU A 86 -8.59 -2.92 14.33
N TYR A 87 -7.39 -3.47 14.05
CA TYR A 87 -7.21 -4.64 13.18
C TYR A 87 -6.77 -5.91 13.90
N ASN A 88 -6.36 -5.84 15.17
CA ASN A 88 -5.81 -6.98 15.94
C ASN A 88 -6.71 -8.23 15.93
N ARG A 89 -8.03 -8.04 15.97
CA ARG A 89 -9.01 -9.13 15.93
C ARG A 89 -8.94 -10.00 14.68
N ASN A 90 -8.45 -9.46 13.58
CA ASN A 90 -8.35 -10.16 12.30
C ASN A 90 -7.10 -11.03 12.21
N ASN A 91 -6.12 -10.80 13.09
CA ASN A 91 -4.88 -11.58 13.17
C ASN A 91 -4.08 -11.65 11.86
N PHE A 92 -4.15 -10.58 11.04
CA PHE A 92 -3.51 -10.50 9.72
C PHE A 92 -1.98 -10.46 9.80
N LEU A 93 -1.32 -11.08 8.81
CA LEU A 93 0.09 -10.84 8.54
C LEU A 93 0.29 -9.42 8.01
N ILE A 94 1.52 -8.91 8.08
CA ILE A 94 1.84 -7.51 7.75
C ILE A 94 1.29 -7.07 6.38
N HIS A 95 1.47 -7.85 5.32
CA HIS A 95 0.98 -7.50 3.98
C HIS A 95 -0.56 -7.47 3.91
N ASP A 96 -1.25 -8.37 4.60
CA ASP A 96 -2.71 -8.41 4.66
C ASP A 96 -3.28 -7.22 5.46
N TYR A 97 -2.60 -6.85 6.56
CA TYR A 97 -2.92 -5.68 7.36
C TYR A 97 -2.87 -4.39 6.53
N PHE A 98 -1.85 -4.24 5.67
CA PHE A 98 -1.74 -3.07 4.80
C PHE A 98 -2.93 -2.95 3.85
N PHE A 99 -3.44 -4.05 3.29
CA PHE A 99 -4.68 -4.05 2.51
C PHE A 99 -5.87 -3.64 3.36
N ALA A 100 -6.05 -4.25 4.53
CA ALA A 100 -7.21 -4.01 5.39
C ALA A 100 -7.30 -2.53 5.79
N LYS A 101 -6.21 -1.96 6.31
CA LYS A 101 -6.18 -0.56 6.74
C LYS A 101 -6.33 0.41 5.55
N SER A 102 -5.66 0.15 4.44
CA SER A 102 -5.75 1.02 3.26
C SER A 102 -7.15 1.03 2.65
N ILE A 103 -7.87 -0.10 2.65
CA ILE A 103 -9.26 -0.15 2.22
C ILE A 103 -10.13 0.80 3.06
N ASP A 104 -9.95 0.82 4.38
CA ASP A 104 -10.72 1.71 5.25
C ASP A 104 -10.36 3.20 5.02
N LYS A 105 -9.09 3.50 4.74
CA LYS A 105 -8.60 4.88 4.53
C LYS A 105 -8.94 5.44 3.14
N VAL A 106 -9.08 4.60 2.13
CA VAL A 106 -9.51 4.99 0.78
C VAL A 106 -11.03 5.23 0.78
N ARG A 107 -11.51 6.23 0.03
CA ARG A 107 -12.94 6.53 -0.10
C ARG A 107 -13.69 5.50 -0.97
N ASN A 108 -15.00 5.48 -0.89
CA ASN A 108 -15.82 4.67 -1.79
C ASN A 108 -15.56 5.06 -3.26
N GLY A 109 -15.40 4.06 -4.11
CA GLY A 109 -15.00 4.24 -5.51
C GLY A 109 -13.52 4.52 -5.73
N GLY A 110 -12.74 4.74 -4.66
CA GLY A 110 -11.30 4.91 -4.73
C GLY A 110 -10.57 3.59 -5.00
N VAL A 111 -9.31 3.67 -5.38
CA VAL A 111 -8.52 2.54 -5.90
C VAL A 111 -7.35 2.21 -4.98
N ILE A 112 -7.07 0.92 -4.85
CA ILE A 112 -5.86 0.40 -4.21
C ILE A 112 -5.06 -0.38 -5.26
N ALA A 113 -3.77 -0.07 -5.40
CA ALA A 113 -2.86 -0.74 -6.31
C ALA A 113 -1.56 -1.09 -5.56
N PHE A 114 -1.46 -2.32 -5.06
CA PHE A 114 -0.33 -2.76 -4.26
C PHE A 114 0.48 -3.88 -4.92
N ILE A 115 1.80 -3.76 -4.84
CA ILE A 115 2.72 -4.88 -5.01
C ILE A 115 2.78 -5.61 -3.67
N THR A 116 2.54 -6.91 -3.68
CA THR A 116 2.52 -7.76 -2.50
C THR A 116 3.09 -9.14 -2.79
N SER A 117 3.31 -9.94 -1.74
CA SER A 117 3.66 -11.35 -1.88
C SER A 117 2.54 -12.14 -2.56
N SER A 118 2.90 -13.13 -3.37
CA SER A 118 1.94 -14.11 -3.94
C SER A 118 1.08 -14.78 -2.86
N GLY A 119 1.55 -14.83 -1.62
CA GLY A 119 0.79 -15.37 -0.50
C GLY A 119 -0.56 -14.70 -0.26
N THR A 120 -0.76 -13.43 -0.64
CA THR A 120 -2.07 -12.78 -0.52
C THR A 120 -3.14 -13.50 -1.35
N MET A 121 -2.77 -13.95 -2.57
CA MET A 121 -3.68 -14.66 -3.47
C MET A 121 -3.69 -16.18 -3.25
N ASP A 122 -2.54 -16.77 -2.96
CA ASP A 122 -2.31 -18.22 -3.06
C ASP A 122 -2.40 -18.98 -1.74
N LYS A 123 -2.31 -18.30 -0.57
CA LYS A 123 -2.34 -18.99 0.74
C LYS A 123 -3.67 -19.71 0.97
N LYS A 124 -3.62 -20.83 1.71
CA LYS A 124 -4.81 -21.62 2.03
C LYS A 124 -5.80 -20.85 2.90
N ASP A 125 -5.31 -20.01 3.81
CA ASP A 125 -6.16 -19.13 4.63
C ASP A 125 -6.83 -18.08 3.75
N GLU A 126 -8.14 -18.07 3.75
CA GLU A 126 -8.98 -17.19 2.93
C GLU A 126 -9.39 -15.90 3.66
N SER A 127 -8.96 -15.70 4.90
CA SER A 127 -9.46 -14.62 5.76
C SER A 127 -9.30 -13.24 5.13
N ILE A 128 -8.13 -12.94 4.59
CA ILE A 128 -7.89 -11.65 3.91
C ILE A 128 -8.70 -11.52 2.61
N ARG A 129 -8.80 -12.57 1.80
CA ARG A 129 -9.58 -12.53 0.56
C ARG A 129 -11.08 -12.31 0.84
N LYS A 130 -11.62 -12.94 1.87
CA LYS A 130 -13.00 -12.70 2.36
C LYS A 130 -13.17 -11.26 2.86
N TYR A 131 -12.19 -10.76 3.62
CA TYR A 131 -12.20 -9.38 4.11
C TYR A 131 -12.21 -8.37 2.97
N ILE A 132 -11.34 -8.55 1.98
CA ILE A 132 -11.26 -7.71 0.78
C ILE A 132 -12.57 -7.79 -0.01
N ASN A 133 -13.04 -9.00 -0.32
CA ASN A 133 -14.25 -9.20 -1.13
C ASN A 133 -15.51 -8.58 -0.51
N ALA A 134 -15.59 -8.51 0.82
CA ALA A 134 -16.70 -7.86 1.51
C ALA A 134 -16.69 -6.32 1.39
N ARG A 135 -15.56 -5.69 1.03
CA ARG A 135 -15.34 -4.23 1.08
C ARG A 135 -14.90 -3.62 -0.24
N ALA A 136 -14.35 -4.40 -1.12
CA ALA A 136 -13.79 -3.93 -2.39
C ALA A 136 -14.14 -4.89 -3.53
N GLU A 137 -14.16 -4.33 -4.72
CA GLU A 137 -14.24 -5.06 -5.98
C GLU A 137 -12.81 -5.41 -6.41
N PHE A 138 -12.57 -6.66 -6.77
CA PHE A 138 -11.32 -7.09 -7.37
C PHE A 138 -11.31 -6.73 -8.85
N LEU A 139 -10.44 -5.82 -9.25
CA LEU A 139 -10.34 -5.37 -10.64
C LEU A 139 -9.39 -6.24 -11.46
N GLY A 140 -8.43 -6.89 -10.82
CA GLY A 140 -7.46 -7.77 -11.46
C GLY A 140 -6.14 -7.86 -10.70
N ALA A 141 -5.28 -8.75 -11.16
CA ALA A 141 -3.92 -8.88 -10.64
C ALA A 141 -2.94 -9.22 -11.77
N ILE A 142 -1.68 -8.85 -11.58
CA ILE A 142 -0.57 -9.19 -12.48
C ILE A 142 0.49 -9.90 -11.64
N ARG A 143 0.79 -11.17 -11.98
CA ARG A 143 1.89 -11.88 -11.35
C ARG A 143 3.20 -11.49 -12.00
N LEU A 144 4.14 -11.05 -11.19
CA LEU A 144 5.48 -10.66 -11.65
C LEU A 144 6.41 -11.88 -11.69
N PRO A 145 7.39 -11.92 -12.64
CA PRO A 145 8.43 -12.94 -12.65
C PRO A 145 9.21 -12.98 -11.33
N ASN A 146 9.70 -14.16 -10.92
CA ASN A 146 10.39 -14.35 -9.65
C ASN A 146 11.69 -13.54 -9.52
N ASP A 147 12.28 -13.13 -10.62
CA ASP A 147 13.52 -12.37 -10.70
C ASP A 147 13.30 -10.84 -10.75
N THR A 148 12.05 -10.38 -10.75
CA THR A 148 11.72 -8.95 -10.87
C THR A 148 12.46 -8.07 -9.86
N PHE A 149 12.66 -8.54 -8.63
CA PHE A 149 13.34 -7.80 -7.55
C PHE A 149 14.75 -8.32 -7.24
N LYS A 150 15.27 -9.29 -7.99
CA LYS A 150 16.59 -9.89 -7.75
C LYS A 150 17.72 -8.85 -7.78
N GLY A 151 17.68 -7.94 -8.74
CA GLY A 151 18.68 -6.88 -8.92
C GLY A 151 18.59 -5.73 -7.91
N VAL A 152 17.45 -5.55 -7.27
CA VAL A 152 17.17 -4.40 -6.38
C VAL A 152 17.14 -4.79 -4.91
N ALA A 153 16.54 -5.94 -4.59
CA ALA A 153 16.34 -6.38 -3.20
C ALA A 153 17.05 -7.70 -2.86
N GLY A 154 17.75 -8.33 -3.82
CA GLY A 154 18.50 -9.56 -3.59
C GLY A 154 17.64 -10.80 -3.27
N THR A 155 16.33 -10.72 -3.44
CA THR A 155 15.37 -11.79 -3.11
C THR A 155 14.66 -12.31 -4.33
N GLU A 156 14.49 -13.64 -4.39
CA GLU A 156 13.65 -14.33 -5.37
C GLU A 156 12.28 -14.59 -4.73
N VAL A 157 11.37 -13.61 -4.82
CA VAL A 157 10.01 -13.73 -4.28
C VAL A 157 9.01 -13.49 -5.39
N THR A 158 8.11 -14.45 -5.58
CA THR A 158 6.95 -14.24 -6.46
C THR A 158 6.06 -13.17 -5.87
N SER A 159 5.84 -12.12 -6.63
CA SER A 159 5.03 -10.98 -6.23
C SER A 159 3.86 -10.77 -7.18
N ASP A 160 2.79 -10.22 -6.65
CA ASP A 160 1.60 -9.85 -7.41
C ASP A 160 1.36 -8.34 -7.31
N ILE A 161 0.93 -7.73 -8.41
CA ILE A 161 0.31 -6.39 -8.36
C ILE A 161 -1.20 -6.64 -8.29
N ILE A 162 -1.84 -6.17 -7.23
CA ILE A 162 -3.28 -6.35 -7.02
C ILE A 162 -3.98 -5.01 -7.14
N PHE A 163 -5.06 -4.98 -7.92
CA PHE A 163 -5.89 -3.80 -8.14
C PHE A 163 -7.27 -4.01 -7.55
N LEU A 164 -7.68 -3.11 -6.65
CA LEU A 164 -8.97 -3.13 -5.98
C LEU A 164 -9.67 -1.78 -6.13
N LYS A 165 -11.00 -1.79 -6.14
CA LYS A 165 -11.83 -0.59 -6.03
C LYS A 165 -12.72 -0.72 -4.81
N LYS A 166 -12.64 0.23 -3.88
CA LYS A 166 -13.51 0.24 -2.70
C LYS A 166 -14.98 0.43 -3.09
N ARG A 167 -15.85 -0.36 -2.49
CA ARG A 167 -17.33 -0.26 -2.66
C ARG A 167 -17.92 0.86 -1.85
#